data_1fb6356cba0333d9b3e5e3db8b800654
#
_entry.id   1fb6356cba0333d9b3e5e3db8b800654
#
_cell.length_a   1.000
_cell.length_b   1.000
_cell.length_c   1.000
_cell.angle_alpha   90.00
_cell.angle_beta   90.00
_cell.angle_gamma   90.00
#
_symmetry.space_group_name_H-M   'P 1'
#
loop_
_entity.id
_entity.type
_entity.pdbx_description
1 polymer ?
#
loop_
_entity_poly.entity_id
_entity_poly.type
_entity_poly.pdbx_seq_one_letter_code
_entity_poly.pdbx_strand_id
1 'polypeptide(L)'
;MAQRKQVQRVNDNPRRDLSLERLRDQLREFAAARDWNQFHSPKNLAIALSVEAGELLEHFQWLSDEESLTLPDDRLEKIRDEIADVLLYFDTFCRCPECRPDQEC
;
A
#
# COMPACT_ATOMS: atom_id res chain seq x y z
N MET A 1 -13.78 29.71 9.43
CA MET A 1 -13.38 29.41 10.81
C MET A 1 -13.90 28.08 11.27
N ALA A 2 -15.20 27.83 11.14
CA ALA A 2 -15.77 26.52 11.48
C ALA A 2 -15.16 25.39 10.65
N GLN A 3 -14.80 25.67 9.40
CA GLN A 3 -14.19 24.68 8.52
C GLN A 3 -12.81 24.23 9.02
N ARG A 4 -12.03 25.16 9.57
CA ARG A 4 -10.73 24.79 10.13
C ARG A 4 -10.85 23.83 11.30
N LYS A 5 -11.84 24.07 12.16
CA LYS A 5 -12.08 23.17 13.31
C LYS A 5 -12.49 21.78 12.84
N GLN A 6 -13.29 21.71 11.78
CA GLN A 6 -13.67 20.42 11.22
C GLN A 6 -12.48 19.68 10.61
N VAL A 7 -11.62 20.39 9.90
CA VAL A 7 -10.43 19.80 9.34
C VAL A 7 -9.51 19.28 10.43
N GLN A 8 -9.35 20.05 11.51
CA GLN A 8 -8.53 19.61 12.64
C GLN A 8 -9.10 18.36 13.30
N ARG A 9 -10.43 18.30 13.46
CA ARG A 9 -11.06 17.10 14.03
C ARG A 9 -10.80 15.88 13.18
N VAL A 10 -10.82 16.02 11.86
CA VAL A 10 -10.54 14.92 10.95
C VAL A 10 -9.08 14.49 11.10
N ASN A 11 -8.17 15.45 11.22
CA ASN A 11 -6.76 15.16 11.37
C ASN A 11 -6.42 14.54 12.73
N ASP A 12 -7.20 14.88 13.75
CA ASP A 12 -6.99 14.33 15.08
C ASP A 12 -7.51 12.91 15.24
N ASN A 13 -8.23 12.42 14.25
CA ASN A 13 -8.72 11.05 14.27
C ASN A 13 -7.59 10.08 13.93
N PRO A 14 -7.16 9.21 14.85
CA PRO A 14 -6.06 8.28 14.60
C PRO A 14 -6.28 7.39 13.39
N ARG A 15 -7.54 7.07 13.09
CA ARG A 15 -7.86 6.22 11.94
C ARG A 15 -7.66 6.93 10.61
N ARG A 16 -7.56 8.25 10.65
CA ARG A 16 -7.41 9.07 9.46
C ARG A 16 -6.01 9.68 9.35
N ASP A 17 -5.13 9.28 10.25
CA ASP A 17 -3.73 9.65 10.10
C ASP A 17 -3.14 8.82 8.98
N LEU A 18 -3.08 9.44 7.81
CA LEU A 18 -2.63 8.80 6.59
C LEU A 18 -1.20 9.18 6.22
N SER A 19 -0.39 9.56 7.22
CA SER A 19 1.00 9.81 6.92
C SER A 19 1.66 8.53 6.42
N LEU A 20 2.50 8.65 5.41
CA LEU A 20 3.21 7.51 4.84
C LEU A 20 4.10 6.85 5.87
N GLU A 21 4.70 7.65 6.75
CA GLU A 21 5.58 7.14 7.80
C GLU A 21 4.84 6.24 8.76
N ARG A 22 3.67 6.66 9.19
CA ARG A 22 2.87 5.88 10.13
C ARG A 22 2.37 4.59 9.47
N LEU A 23 1.88 4.69 8.25
CA LEU A 23 1.44 3.52 7.50
C LEU A 23 2.59 2.55 7.30
N ARG A 24 3.75 3.06 6.94
CA ARG A 24 4.95 2.27 6.79
C ARG A 24 5.29 1.50 8.07
N ASP A 25 5.23 2.19 9.22
CA ASP A 25 5.56 1.56 10.49
C ASP A 25 4.56 0.46 10.85
N GLN A 26 3.28 0.68 10.57
CA GLN A 26 2.25 -0.33 10.78
C GLN A 26 2.47 -1.56 9.90
N LEU A 27 2.84 -1.34 8.64
CA LEU A 27 3.11 -2.44 7.72
C LEU A 27 4.34 -3.25 8.15
N ARG A 28 5.35 -2.57 8.68
CA ARG A 28 6.53 -3.25 9.20
C ARG A 28 6.19 -4.15 10.38
N GLU A 29 5.40 -3.64 11.31
CA GLU A 29 4.97 -4.42 12.45
C GLU A 29 4.16 -5.63 12.01
N PHE A 30 3.30 -5.45 11.03
CA PHE A 30 2.50 -6.51 10.46
C PHE A 30 3.39 -7.61 9.86
N ALA A 31 4.37 -7.23 9.07
CA ALA A 31 5.27 -8.19 8.44
C ALA A 31 6.17 -8.89 9.47
N ALA A 32 6.68 -8.14 10.44
CA ALA A 32 7.53 -8.69 11.49
C ALA A 32 6.77 -9.68 12.35
N ALA A 33 5.53 -9.37 12.70
CA ALA A 33 4.70 -10.24 13.51
C ALA A 33 4.44 -11.60 12.83
N ARG A 34 4.49 -11.62 11.50
CA ARG A 34 4.28 -12.85 10.71
C ARG A 34 5.58 -13.49 10.26
N ASP A 35 6.71 -12.93 10.69
CA ASP A 35 8.03 -13.42 10.32
C ASP A 35 8.25 -13.53 8.81
N TRP A 36 7.65 -12.59 8.07
CA TRP A 36 7.75 -12.57 6.61
C TRP A 36 9.11 -12.09 6.13
N ASN A 37 9.84 -11.36 6.97
CA ASN A 37 11.10 -10.75 6.56
C ASN A 37 12.13 -11.78 6.09
N GLN A 38 12.10 -12.99 6.64
CA GLN A 38 13.02 -14.02 6.24
C GLN A 38 12.81 -14.50 4.80
N PHE A 39 11.65 -14.25 4.22
CA PHE A 39 11.32 -14.64 2.85
C PHE A 39 11.46 -13.49 1.86
N HIS A 40 11.86 -12.32 2.32
CA HIS A 40 11.90 -11.12 1.50
C HIS A 40 13.30 -10.84 0.98
N SER A 41 13.68 -11.54 -0.08
CA SER A 41 14.84 -11.14 -0.88
C SER A 41 14.41 -10.09 -1.90
N PRO A 42 15.33 -9.27 -2.43
CA PRO A 42 14.98 -8.31 -3.49
C PRO A 42 14.26 -8.95 -4.66
N LYS A 43 14.71 -10.12 -5.08
CA LYS A 43 14.07 -10.85 -6.18
C LYS A 43 12.62 -11.22 -5.81
N ASN A 44 12.43 -11.81 -4.64
CA ASN A 44 11.10 -12.24 -4.22
C ASN A 44 10.15 -11.05 -4.04
N LEU A 45 10.68 -9.95 -3.53
CA LEU A 45 9.87 -8.73 -3.37
C LEU A 45 9.48 -8.13 -4.72
N ALA A 46 10.39 -8.14 -5.69
CA ALA A 46 10.07 -7.66 -7.03
C ALA A 46 9.01 -8.52 -7.70
N ILE A 47 9.11 -9.84 -7.54
CA ILE A 47 8.10 -10.76 -8.07
C ILE A 47 6.75 -10.51 -7.40
N ALA A 48 6.72 -10.44 -6.06
CA ALA A 48 5.48 -10.22 -5.32
C ALA A 48 4.84 -8.89 -5.69
N LEU A 49 5.63 -7.83 -5.78
CA LEU A 49 5.13 -6.52 -6.18
C LEU A 49 4.53 -6.56 -7.58
N SER A 50 5.18 -7.24 -8.51
CA SER A 50 4.69 -7.36 -9.88
C SER A 50 3.38 -8.14 -9.95
N VAL A 51 3.26 -9.20 -9.16
CA VAL A 51 2.02 -9.99 -9.11
C VAL A 51 0.88 -9.14 -8.54
N GLU A 52 1.11 -8.43 -7.46
CA GLU A 52 0.08 -7.60 -6.85
C GLU A 52 -0.34 -6.46 -7.77
N ALA A 53 0.62 -5.85 -8.46
CA ALA A 53 0.30 -4.83 -9.45
C ALA A 53 -0.55 -5.41 -10.60
N GLY A 54 -0.26 -6.64 -11.00
CA GLY A 54 -1.05 -7.35 -12.00
C GLY A 54 -2.47 -7.61 -11.53
N GLU A 55 -2.64 -7.99 -10.28
CA GLU A 55 -3.96 -8.22 -9.70
C GLU A 55 -4.76 -6.91 -9.64
N LEU A 56 -4.10 -5.81 -9.33
CA LEU A 56 -4.74 -4.49 -9.40
C LEU A 56 -5.19 -4.18 -10.82
N LEU A 57 -4.36 -4.45 -11.80
CA LEU A 57 -4.69 -4.24 -13.21
C LEU A 57 -5.89 -5.08 -13.64
N GLU A 58 -6.03 -6.31 -13.15
CA GLU A 58 -7.13 -7.20 -13.51
C GLU A 58 -8.50 -6.58 -13.24
N HIS A 59 -8.60 -5.72 -12.23
CA HIS A 59 -9.87 -5.06 -11.93
C HIS A 59 -10.27 -4.03 -12.98
N PHE A 60 -9.34 -3.57 -13.80
CA PHE A 60 -9.57 -2.46 -14.74
C PHE A 60 -9.33 -2.83 -16.19
N GLN A 61 -8.62 -3.90 -16.48
CA GLN A 61 -8.10 -4.17 -17.83
C GLN A 61 -9.19 -4.27 -18.91
N TRP A 62 -10.40 -4.64 -18.53
CA TRP A 62 -11.51 -4.79 -19.48
C TRP A 62 -12.52 -3.67 -19.40
N LEU A 63 -12.24 -2.64 -18.59
CA LEU A 63 -13.14 -1.52 -18.40
C LEU A 63 -12.74 -0.35 -19.31
N SER A 64 -13.76 0.41 -19.76
CA SER A 64 -13.49 1.71 -20.36
C SER A 64 -13.10 2.71 -19.27
N ASP A 65 -12.57 3.85 -19.68
CA ASP A 65 -12.24 4.91 -18.73
C ASP A 65 -13.48 5.34 -17.95
N GLU A 66 -14.61 5.42 -18.61
CA GLU A 66 -15.86 5.82 -17.96
C GLU A 66 -16.31 4.78 -16.93
N GLU A 67 -16.25 3.51 -17.29
CA GLU A 67 -16.63 2.44 -16.37
C GLU A 67 -15.75 2.39 -15.15
N SER A 68 -14.49 2.76 -15.29
CA SER A 68 -13.55 2.75 -14.17
C SER A 68 -13.87 3.82 -13.13
N LEU A 69 -14.67 4.82 -13.49
CA LEU A 69 -15.04 5.91 -12.59
C LEU A 69 -16.21 5.56 -11.66
N THR A 70 -16.96 4.53 -11.99
CA THR A 70 -18.15 4.14 -11.21
C THR A 70 -18.13 2.64 -10.94
N LEU A 71 -17.40 2.25 -9.92
CA LEU A 71 -17.24 0.84 -9.57
C LEU A 71 -18.17 0.46 -8.42
N PRO A 72 -18.68 -0.78 -8.42
CA PRO A 72 -19.43 -1.29 -7.29
C PRO A 72 -18.60 -1.30 -6.01
N ASP A 73 -19.26 -1.18 -4.87
CA ASP A 73 -18.57 -1.11 -3.58
C ASP A 73 -17.74 -2.34 -3.28
N ASP A 74 -18.25 -3.52 -3.63
CA ASP A 74 -17.52 -4.77 -3.41
C ASP A 74 -16.22 -4.81 -4.22
N ARG A 75 -16.23 -4.28 -5.44
CA ARG A 75 -15.04 -4.19 -6.26
C ARG A 75 -14.06 -3.16 -5.71
N LEU A 76 -14.59 -2.04 -5.21
CA LEU A 76 -13.75 -1.02 -4.59
C LEU A 76 -13.00 -1.56 -3.38
N GLU A 77 -13.63 -2.40 -2.58
CA GLU A 77 -12.96 -3.02 -1.44
C GLU A 77 -11.81 -3.91 -1.89
N LYS A 78 -12.03 -4.72 -2.90
CA LYS A 78 -10.97 -5.58 -3.44
C LYS A 78 -9.82 -4.76 -4.01
N ILE A 79 -10.12 -3.67 -4.69
CA ILE A 79 -9.11 -2.78 -5.22
C ILE A 79 -8.30 -2.15 -4.09
N ARG A 80 -8.95 -1.75 -3.01
CA ARG A 80 -8.26 -1.21 -1.84
C ARG A 80 -7.31 -2.23 -1.24
N ASP A 81 -7.72 -3.49 -1.17
CA ASP A 81 -6.87 -4.56 -0.67
C ASP A 81 -5.64 -4.74 -1.57
N GLU A 82 -5.83 -4.72 -2.88
CA GLU A 82 -4.72 -4.82 -3.82
C GLU A 82 -3.75 -3.65 -3.69
N ILE A 83 -4.28 -2.45 -3.52
CA ILE A 83 -3.45 -1.26 -3.32
C ILE A 83 -2.65 -1.39 -2.03
N ALA A 84 -3.27 -1.88 -0.96
CA ALA A 84 -2.58 -2.09 0.30
C ALA A 84 -1.45 -3.11 0.15
N ASP A 85 -1.68 -4.19 -0.59
CA ASP A 85 -0.67 -5.21 -0.84
C ASP A 85 0.49 -4.66 -1.67
N VAL A 86 0.19 -3.89 -2.71
CA VAL A 86 1.22 -3.23 -3.52
C VAL A 86 2.08 -2.33 -2.63
N LEU A 87 1.44 -1.54 -1.79
CA LEU A 87 2.16 -0.63 -0.90
C LEU A 87 3.03 -1.38 0.10
N LEU A 88 2.51 -2.47 0.65
CA LEU A 88 3.26 -3.31 1.60
C LEU A 88 4.55 -3.85 0.95
N TYR A 89 4.44 -4.45 -0.22
CA TYR A 89 5.61 -5.01 -0.89
C TYR A 89 6.55 -3.92 -1.37
N PHE A 90 6.04 -2.82 -1.85
CA PHE A 90 6.86 -1.70 -2.27
C PHE A 90 7.66 -1.14 -1.08
N ASP A 91 7.03 -0.91 0.05
CA ASP A 91 7.71 -0.43 1.25
C ASP A 91 8.79 -1.42 1.69
N THR A 92 8.45 -2.71 1.72
CA THR A 92 9.37 -3.75 2.13
C THR A 92 10.58 -3.79 1.19
N PHE A 93 10.34 -3.65 -0.11
CA PHE A 93 11.41 -3.60 -1.11
C PHE A 93 12.35 -2.41 -0.86
N CYS A 94 11.78 -1.24 -0.60
CA CYS A 94 12.56 -0.03 -0.33
C CYS A 94 13.40 -0.14 0.93
N ARG A 95 13.07 -1.06 1.82
CA ARG A 95 13.76 -1.23 3.09
C ARG A 95 14.75 -2.36 3.11
N CYS A 96 14.68 -3.20 2.12
CA CYS A 96 15.65 -4.27 1.98
C CYS A 96 17.03 -3.62 1.88
N PRO A 97 18.00 -3.98 2.75
CA PRO A 97 19.30 -3.33 2.72
C PRO A 97 19.96 -3.36 1.34
N GLU A 98 19.74 -4.44 0.60
CA GLU A 98 20.33 -4.62 -0.73
C GLU A 98 19.64 -3.78 -1.80
N CYS A 99 18.48 -3.19 -1.49
CA CYS A 99 17.68 -2.42 -2.45
C CYS A 99 17.75 -0.91 -2.21
N ARG A 100 18.31 -0.48 -1.08
CA ARG A 100 18.31 0.93 -0.73
C ARG A 100 19.31 1.70 -1.57
N PRO A 101 18.87 2.75 -2.24
CA PRO A 101 19.76 3.57 -3.05
C PRO A 101 20.73 4.41 -2.21
N ASP A 102 20.38 4.67 -0.96
CA ASP A 102 21.18 5.47 -0.04
C ASP A 102 22.18 4.65 0.77
N GLN A 103 22.16 3.36 0.62
CA GLN A 103 23.09 2.47 1.30
C GLN A 103 23.94 1.73 0.29
N GLU A 104 25.23 1.66 0.59
CA GLU A 104 26.13 0.82 -0.17
C GLU A 104 25.92 -0.62 0.28
N CYS A 105 25.62 -1.43 -0.67
CA CYS A 105 25.42 -2.85 -0.40
C CYS A 105 26.77 -3.60 -0.34
#